data_705f26fca5074bebba9eef594ce12b4a
#
_entry.id   705f26fca5074bebba9eef594ce12b4a
#
_cell.length_a   1.000
_cell.length_b   1.000
_cell.length_c   1.000
_cell.angle_alpha   90.00
_cell.angle_beta   90.00
_cell.angle_gamma   90.00
#
_symmetry.space_group_name_H-M   'P 1'
#
loop_
_entity.id
_entity.type
_entity.pdbx_description
1 polymer ?
#
loop_
_entity_poly.entity_id
_entity_poly.type
_entity_poly.pdbx_seq_one_letter_code
_entity_poly.pdbx_strand_id
1 'polypeptide(L)'
;LVIMIDASLKLEGEDSASIAKGFGAAIGGIGTERFKIEEIATKNNIPILALVVKQSIHEAITLMTEDIANSAKTVKDELHQMIRENTTSGQSVLVIGVGNTIGVSQ
;
A
#
# COMPACT_ATOMS: atom_id res chain seq x y z
N LEU A 1 -11.95 5.70 8.06
CA LEU A 1 -10.77 4.86 7.87
C LEU A 1 -10.12 5.13 6.51
N VAL A 2 -8.83 5.32 6.50
CA VAL A 2 -8.04 5.45 5.27
C VAL A 2 -7.16 4.21 5.14
N ILE A 3 -7.15 3.61 3.95
CA ILE A 3 -6.26 2.50 3.63
C ILE A 3 -5.38 2.93 2.46
N MET A 4 -4.06 2.94 2.66
CA MET A 4 -3.09 3.22 1.62
C MET A 4 -2.56 1.92 1.03
N ILE A 5 -2.54 1.84 -0.28
CA ILE A 5 -1.89 0.75 -1.01
C ILE A 5 -0.69 1.34 -1.72
N ASP A 6 0.49 0.86 -1.39
CA ASP A 6 1.75 1.43 -1.87
C ASP A 6 2.74 0.33 -2.20
N ALA A 7 3.87 0.71 -2.76
CA ALA A 7 4.98 -0.19 -3.01
C ALA A 7 6.22 0.33 -2.29
N SER A 8 7.08 -0.57 -1.86
CA SER A 8 8.36 -0.19 -1.28
C SER A 8 9.45 -1.15 -1.76
N LEU A 9 10.70 -0.74 -1.58
CA LEU A 9 11.83 -1.58 -1.92
C LEU A 9 11.90 -2.76 -0.96
N LYS A 10 12.13 -3.93 -1.51
CA LYS A 10 12.33 -5.12 -0.68
C LYS A 10 13.72 -5.09 -0.05
N LEU A 11 13.84 -5.67 1.12
CA LEU A 11 15.12 -5.93 1.75
C LEU A 11 15.74 -7.21 1.17
N GLU A 12 17.05 -7.35 1.36
CA GLU A 12 17.74 -8.57 0.98
C GLU A 12 17.10 -9.75 1.70
N GLY A 13 16.79 -10.80 0.96
CA GLY A 13 16.14 -11.98 1.51
C GLY A 13 14.61 -11.94 1.50
N GLU A 14 14.01 -10.78 1.25
CA GLU A 14 12.56 -10.72 1.08
C GLU A 14 12.15 -11.15 -0.33
N ASP A 15 10.96 -11.75 -0.46
CA ASP A 15 10.43 -12.15 -1.75
C ASP A 15 9.78 -10.96 -2.46
N SER A 16 9.97 -10.88 -3.78
CA SER A 16 9.25 -9.92 -4.62
C SER A 16 7.75 -10.16 -4.53
N ALA A 17 6.96 -9.08 -4.57
CA ALA A 17 5.51 -9.10 -4.46
C ALA A 17 4.97 -9.57 -3.10
N SER A 18 5.82 -9.74 -2.10
CA SER A 18 5.35 -9.97 -0.74
C SER A 18 4.62 -8.73 -0.21
N ILE A 19 3.66 -8.93 0.68
CA ILE A 19 2.80 -7.85 1.18
C ILE A 19 3.04 -7.65 2.67
N ALA A 20 3.31 -6.40 3.04
CA ALA A 20 3.37 -5.99 4.44
C ALA A 20 2.12 -5.19 4.79
N LYS A 21 1.62 -5.37 6.01
CA LYS A 21 0.46 -4.64 6.53
C LYS A 21 0.83 -3.94 7.83
N GLY A 22 0.25 -2.78 8.08
CA GLY A 22 0.53 -2.08 9.32
C GLY A 22 -0.28 -0.80 9.46
N PHE A 23 -0.03 -0.11 10.56
CA PHE A 23 -0.68 1.15 10.88
C PHE A 23 0.21 2.31 10.47
N GLY A 24 -0.43 3.38 9.98
CA GLY A 24 0.27 4.58 9.57
C GLY A 24 0.83 4.50 8.15
N ALA A 25 1.14 5.66 7.60
CA ALA A 25 1.64 5.77 6.23
C ALA A 25 3.15 5.52 6.11
N ALA A 26 3.86 5.46 7.22
CA ALA A 26 5.31 5.35 7.23
C ALA A 26 5.83 3.92 7.07
N ILE A 27 4.97 2.93 7.08
CA ILE A 27 5.37 1.52 7.03
C ILE A 27 6.15 1.14 5.77
N GLY A 28 5.87 1.79 4.66
CA GLY A 28 6.45 1.44 3.37
C GLY A 28 7.70 2.20 2.96
N GLY A 29 8.17 3.15 3.77
CA GLY A 29 9.34 3.93 3.43
C GLY A 29 9.10 5.44 3.41
N ILE A 30 9.91 6.17 2.65
CA ILE A 30 9.94 7.62 2.63
C ILE A 30 9.09 8.17 1.47
N GLY A 31 8.27 9.19 1.73
CA GLY A 31 7.52 9.88 0.70
C GLY A 31 6.78 11.08 1.25
N THR A 32 6.90 12.22 0.57
CA THR A 32 6.30 13.47 1.01
C THR A 32 4.78 13.38 1.05
N GLU A 33 4.18 12.77 0.05
CA GLU A 33 2.74 12.59 -0.02
C GLU A 33 2.21 11.73 1.11
N ARG A 34 2.93 10.68 1.48
CA ARG A 34 2.56 9.80 2.60
C ARG A 34 2.52 10.59 3.90
N PHE A 35 3.52 11.43 4.15
CA PHE A 35 3.56 12.26 5.35
C PHE A 35 2.40 13.25 5.40
N LYS A 36 2.04 13.85 4.27
CA LYS A 36 0.89 14.75 4.21
C LYS A 36 -0.42 14.05 4.51
N ILE A 37 -0.61 12.86 3.96
CA ILE A 37 -1.80 12.06 4.22
C ILE A 37 -1.89 11.69 5.70
N GLU A 38 -0.79 11.23 6.27
CA GLU A 38 -0.73 10.86 7.68
C GLU A 38 -0.99 12.07 8.59
N GLU A 39 -0.42 13.22 8.26
CA GLU A 39 -0.61 14.45 9.01
C GLU A 39 -2.08 14.87 9.04
N ILE A 40 -2.72 14.88 7.87
CA ILE A 40 -4.14 15.26 7.76
C ILE A 40 -5.03 14.26 8.51
N ALA A 41 -4.77 12.98 8.36
CA ALA A 41 -5.55 11.96 9.05
C ALA A 41 -5.39 12.06 10.56
N THR A 42 -4.17 12.28 11.04
CA THR A 42 -3.89 12.43 12.47
C THR A 42 -4.62 13.64 13.06
N LYS A 43 -4.60 14.77 12.35
CA LYS A 43 -5.30 15.97 12.78
C LYS A 43 -6.80 15.79 12.90
N ASN A 44 -7.37 14.89 12.11
CA ASN A 44 -8.81 14.62 12.08
C ASN A 44 -9.19 13.34 12.82
N ASN A 45 -8.25 12.73 13.55
CA ASN A 45 -8.45 11.48 14.28
C ASN A 45 -8.95 10.34 13.38
N ILE A 46 -8.44 10.29 12.15
CA ILE A 46 -8.79 9.25 11.18
C ILE A 46 -7.70 8.17 11.19
N PRO A 47 -8.03 6.91 11.49
CA PRO A 47 -7.04 5.83 11.43
C PRO A 47 -6.54 5.59 10.01
N ILE A 48 -5.24 5.32 9.87
CA ILE A 48 -4.64 4.92 8.60
C ILE A 48 -4.10 3.50 8.73
N LEU A 49 -4.42 2.67 7.76
CA LEU A 49 -3.82 1.37 7.57
C LEU A 49 -3.06 1.35 6.24
N ALA A 50 -2.03 0.55 6.14
CA ALA A 50 -1.23 0.44 4.93
C ALA A 50 -1.08 -1.00 4.48
N LEU A 51 -1.19 -1.19 3.17
CA LEU A 51 -0.82 -2.41 2.46
C LEU A 51 0.36 -2.04 1.56
N VAL A 52 1.48 -2.71 1.71
CA VAL A 52 2.70 -2.37 0.97
C VAL A 52 3.18 -3.60 0.21
N VAL A 53 3.28 -3.46 -1.11
CA VAL A 53 3.82 -4.49 -1.99
C VAL A 53 5.33 -4.28 -2.11
N LYS A 54 6.11 -5.31 -1.82
CA LYS A 54 7.58 -5.25 -1.87
C LYS A 54 8.07 -5.53 -3.29
N GLN A 55 9.03 -4.72 -3.75
CA GLN A 55 9.65 -4.90 -5.06
C GLN A 55 11.12 -4.49 -5.03
N SER A 56 11.91 -5.04 -5.98
CA SER A 56 13.29 -4.64 -6.13
C SER A 56 13.40 -3.27 -6.82
N ILE A 57 14.59 -2.66 -6.76
CA ILE A 57 14.86 -1.42 -7.51
C ILE A 57 14.64 -1.65 -8.99
N HIS A 58 15.10 -2.77 -9.50
CA HIS A 58 14.94 -3.13 -10.92
C HIS A 58 13.47 -3.19 -11.32
N GLU A 59 12.64 -3.83 -10.52
CA GLU A 59 11.20 -3.91 -10.77
C GLU A 59 10.53 -2.53 -10.71
N ALA A 60 11.02 -1.63 -9.85
CA ALA A 60 10.46 -0.29 -9.72
C ALA A 60 10.71 0.60 -10.94
N ILE A 61 11.77 0.35 -11.70
CA ILE A 61 12.18 1.21 -12.83
C ILE A 61 12.00 0.56 -14.20
N THR A 62 11.49 -0.67 -14.26
CA THR A 62 11.26 -1.39 -15.52
C THR A 62 9.75 -1.64 -15.71
N LEU A 63 9.42 -2.32 -16.78
CA LEU A 63 8.04 -2.78 -16.98
C LEU A 63 7.63 -3.70 -15.84
N MET A 64 6.35 -3.66 -15.49
CA MET A 64 5.81 -4.46 -14.42
C MET A 64 6.05 -5.95 -14.67
N THR A 65 6.60 -6.65 -13.69
CA THR A 65 6.78 -8.09 -13.76
C THR A 65 5.45 -8.81 -13.57
N GLU A 66 5.38 -10.06 -14.01
CA GLU A 66 4.20 -10.89 -13.83
C GLU A 66 3.88 -11.10 -12.34
N ASP A 67 4.90 -11.29 -11.51
CA ASP A 67 4.71 -11.47 -10.06
C ASP A 67 4.09 -10.24 -9.41
N ILE A 68 4.56 -9.05 -9.76
CA ILE A 68 3.99 -7.79 -9.25
C ILE A 68 2.56 -7.62 -9.76
N ALA A 69 2.31 -7.88 -11.04
CA ALA A 69 0.96 -7.78 -11.61
C ALA A 69 0.00 -8.78 -10.95
N ASN A 70 0.44 -10.00 -10.72
CA ASN A 70 -0.38 -11.03 -10.09
C ASN A 70 -0.66 -10.74 -8.60
N SER A 71 0.17 -9.94 -7.95
CA SER A 71 -0.05 -9.55 -6.56
C SER A 71 -1.32 -8.72 -6.39
N ALA A 72 -1.85 -8.13 -7.46
CA ALA A 72 -3.06 -7.30 -7.39
C ALA A 72 -4.26 -8.06 -6.82
N LYS A 73 -4.41 -9.35 -7.16
CA LYS A 73 -5.48 -10.17 -6.60
C LYS A 73 -5.31 -10.36 -5.10
N THR A 74 -4.09 -10.65 -4.66
CA THR A 74 -3.79 -10.81 -3.24
C THR A 74 -4.02 -9.51 -2.48
N VAL A 75 -3.60 -8.37 -3.05
CA VAL A 75 -3.84 -7.05 -2.47
C VAL A 75 -5.34 -6.81 -2.31
N LYS A 76 -6.14 -7.15 -3.33
CA LYS A 76 -7.59 -6.99 -3.28
C LYS A 76 -8.20 -7.82 -2.15
N ASP A 77 -7.78 -9.07 -2.00
CA ASP A 77 -8.28 -9.95 -0.94
C ASP A 77 -7.90 -9.43 0.44
N GLU A 78 -6.65 -8.99 0.61
CA GLU A 78 -6.17 -8.40 1.85
C GLU A 78 -6.88 -7.09 2.18
N LEU A 79 -7.15 -6.26 1.17
CA LEU A 79 -7.91 -5.03 1.34
C LEU A 79 -9.31 -5.30 1.86
N HIS A 80 -10.01 -6.25 1.26
CA HIS A 80 -11.36 -6.63 1.72
C HIS A 80 -11.34 -7.14 3.16
N GLN A 81 -10.32 -7.95 3.51
CA GLN A 81 -10.17 -8.44 4.87
C GLN A 81 -9.93 -7.31 5.87
N MET A 82 -9.05 -6.35 5.53
CA MET A 82 -8.78 -5.19 6.38
C MET A 82 -10.04 -4.37 6.62
N ILE A 83 -10.84 -4.16 5.58
CA ILE A 83 -12.10 -3.44 5.71
C ILE A 83 -13.04 -4.18 6.67
N ARG A 84 -13.19 -5.49 6.50
CA ARG A 84 -14.07 -6.28 7.37
C ARG A 84 -13.61 -6.26 8.83
N GLU A 85 -12.29 -6.32 9.06
CA GLU A 85 -11.74 -6.38 10.42
C GLU A 85 -11.74 -5.04 11.14
N ASN A 86 -11.73 -3.92 10.40
CA ASN A 86 -11.52 -2.59 10.98
C ASN A 86 -12.71 -1.65 10.85
N THR A 87 -13.81 -2.09 10.26
CA THR A 87 -15.01 -1.25 10.08
C THR A 87 -16.26 -2.02 10.44
N THR A 88 -17.31 -1.25 10.71
CA THR A 88 -18.68 -1.79 10.86
C THR A 88 -19.54 -1.23 9.74
N SER A 89 -20.72 -1.83 9.57
CA SER A 89 -21.68 -1.39 8.54
C SER A 89 -21.99 0.10 8.68
N GLY A 90 -21.98 0.81 7.56
CA GLY A 90 -22.27 2.24 7.50
C GLY A 90 -21.08 3.17 7.63
N GLN A 91 -19.89 2.64 7.95
CA GLN A 91 -18.68 3.46 8.00
C GLN A 91 -18.11 3.68 6.59
N SER A 92 -17.53 4.86 6.38
CA SER A 92 -16.84 5.18 5.12
C SER A 92 -15.39 4.74 5.15
N VAL A 93 -14.91 4.26 4.01
CA VAL A 93 -13.51 3.88 3.82
C VAL A 93 -12.98 4.56 2.57
N LEU A 94 -11.84 5.25 2.72
CA LEU A 94 -11.12 5.82 1.58
C LEU A 94 -9.91 4.95 1.28
N VAL A 95 -9.82 4.47 0.06
CA VAL A 95 -8.66 3.68 -0.40
C VAL A 95 -7.82 4.55 -1.33
N ILE A 96 -6.54 4.68 -1.01
CA ILE A 96 -5.60 5.49 -1.78
C ILE A 96 -4.52 4.57 -2.35
N GLY A 97 -4.39 4.54 -3.68
CA GLY A 97 -3.29 3.84 -4.35
C GLY A 97 -2.15 4.81 -4.66
N VAL A 98 -0.94 4.41 -4.35
CA VAL A 98 0.27 5.19 -4.65
C VAL A 98 1.12 4.39 -5.62
N GLY A 99 1.31 4.92 -6.84
CA GLY A 99 2.10 4.26 -7.87
C GLY A 99 3.59 4.43 -7.63
N ASN A 100 4.35 3.37 -7.91
CA ASN A 100 5.79 3.36 -7.69
C ASN A 100 6.56 2.57 -8.77
N THR A 101 5.87 2.01 -9.74
CA THR A 101 6.48 1.28 -10.86
C THR A 101 6.24 2.06 -12.14
N ILE A 102 7.31 2.36 -12.87
CA ILE A 102 7.24 3.19 -14.08
C ILE A 102 6.29 2.59 -15.12
N GLY A 103 6.24 1.27 -15.24
CA GLY A 103 5.39 0.59 -16.21
C GLY A 103 3.90 0.59 -15.90
N VAL A 104 3.50 1.04 -14.70
CA VAL A 104 2.10 0.98 -14.26
C VAL A 104 1.19 1.93 -15.04
N SER A 105 1.72 3.04 -15.51
CA SER A 105 0.93 4.06 -16.19
C SER A 105 0.60 3.72 -17.65
N GLN A 106 1.05 2.61 -18.13
CA GLN A 106 0.85 2.20 -19.53
C GLN A 106 -0.51 1.53 -19.78
#